data_ad6c00914996a714e0932ec3fa97bbeb
#
_entry.id   ad6c00914996a714e0932ec3fa97bbeb
#
_cell.length_a   1.000
_cell.length_b   1.000
_cell.length_c   1.000
_cell.angle_alpha   90.00
_cell.angle_beta   90.00
_cell.angle_gamma   90.00
#
_symmetry.space_group_name_H-M   'P 1'
#
loop_
_entity.id
_entity.type
_entity.pdbx_description
1 polymer ?
#
loop_
_entity_poly.entity_id
_entity_poly.type
_entity_poly.pdbx_seq_one_letter_code
_entity_poly.pdbx_strand_id
1 'polypeptide(L)'
;MGFKLIPCRNILTHKSHFNFSFFNLEQMKKVAKGKYGYTLSHRRWQILKMSLYIVLALAVFFLGWIATKTTKNVLSIVAIVGALPISKEMVGVIMSYKRKPMEKAVYEQISAKAGNLEQIYELLFTTQEKSYGVEAAIVEGRDVICYTVDSKCEVSVLQKHLQRMLDANGYKQNVKIYTDLKKFLDRVADLEHR
;
A
#
# COMPACT_ATOMS: atom_id res chain seq x y z
N MET A 1 -30.31 -11.91 7.31
CA MET A 1 -29.29 -12.83 6.74
C MET A 1 -27.98 -12.06 6.69
N GLY A 2 -27.11 -12.33 7.66
CA GLY A 2 -25.86 -11.60 7.84
C GLY A 2 -24.85 -11.99 6.78
N PHE A 3 -24.49 -11.06 5.94
CA PHE A 3 -23.37 -11.17 4.99
C PHE A 3 -22.05 -11.15 5.78
N LYS A 4 -21.49 -12.32 5.98
CA LYS A 4 -20.16 -12.47 6.55
C LYS A 4 -19.15 -12.11 5.46
N LEU A 5 -18.76 -10.83 5.40
CA LEU A 5 -17.67 -10.36 4.56
C LEU A 5 -16.39 -11.11 4.95
N ILE A 6 -15.94 -11.96 4.05
CA ILE A 6 -14.59 -12.53 4.14
C ILE A 6 -13.64 -11.35 3.94
N PRO A 7 -12.80 -11.02 4.94
CA PRO A 7 -11.87 -9.92 4.79
C PRO A 7 -10.95 -10.21 3.61
N CYS A 8 -10.68 -9.21 2.78
CA CYS A 8 -9.70 -9.21 1.67
C CYS A 8 -8.26 -9.58 2.12
N ARG A 9 -8.16 -10.48 3.08
CA ARG A 9 -6.94 -10.86 3.80
C ARG A 9 -6.07 -11.87 3.04
N ASN A 10 -6.61 -12.55 2.02
CA ASN A 10 -5.94 -13.71 1.44
C ASN A 10 -5.41 -13.58 0.02
N ILE A 11 -5.55 -12.41 -0.65
CA ILE A 11 -5.11 -12.31 -2.05
C ILE A 11 -3.66 -11.80 -2.19
N LEU A 12 -3.01 -11.37 -1.10
CA LEU A 12 -1.65 -10.79 -1.18
C LEU A 12 -0.65 -11.35 -0.15
N THR A 13 -0.88 -12.53 0.40
CA THR A 13 0.12 -13.17 1.26
C THR A 13 0.78 -14.36 0.61
N HIS A 14 1.56 -14.15 -0.43
CA HIS A 14 2.71 -15.00 -0.66
C HIS A 14 3.78 -14.58 0.36
N LYS A 15 3.65 -15.14 1.54
CA LYS A 15 4.56 -14.96 2.66
C LYS A 15 5.79 -15.81 2.37
N SER A 16 6.82 -15.23 1.74
CA SER A 16 8.15 -15.83 1.85
C SER A 16 8.55 -15.74 3.32
N HIS A 17 8.53 -16.88 4.00
CA HIS A 17 9.09 -17.07 5.32
C HIS A 17 10.60 -16.84 5.26
N PHE A 18 11.03 -15.64 5.55
CA PHE A 18 12.35 -15.36 6.06
C PHE A 18 12.18 -14.92 7.51
N ASN A 19 12.27 -15.89 8.41
CA ASN A 19 12.27 -15.66 9.85
C ASN A 19 13.59 -15.01 10.24
N PHE A 20 13.63 -13.68 10.26
CA PHE A 20 14.64 -12.95 10.98
C PHE A 20 13.97 -12.31 12.21
N SER A 21 13.95 -13.11 13.29
CA SER A 21 13.48 -12.72 14.62
C SER A 21 14.55 -11.86 15.28
N PHE A 22 14.68 -10.61 14.87
CA PHE A 22 15.44 -9.63 15.65
C PHE A 22 14.79 -8.26 15.52
N PHE A 23 14.44 -7.73 16.67
CA PHE A 23 13.90 -6.41 16.94
C PHE A 23 12.37 -6.31 16.89
N ASN A 24 11.81 -6.27 18.07
CA ASN A 24 10.39 -6.04 18.36
C ASN A 24 10.02 -4.59 18.02
N LEU A 25 9.88 -4.31 16.70
CA LEU A 25 9.39 -3.04 16.16
C LEU A 25 7.84 -3.02 16.06
N GLU A 26 7.18 -3.92 16.78
CA GLU A 26 5.71 -4.02 16.80
C GLU A 26 5.01 -2.84 17.47
N GLN A 27 5.75 -2.00 18.16
CA GLN A 27 5.20 -0.82 18.86
C GLN A 27 4.90 0.39 17.95
N MET A 28 5.34 0.41 16.71
CA MET A 28 4.91 1.43 15.76
C MET A 28 3.58 0.99 15.14
N LYS A 29 2.50 1.64 15.57
CA LYS A 29 1.12 1.40 15.14
C LYS A 29 1.01 1.41 13.62
N LYS A 30 1.09 0.24 13.00
CA LYS A 30 0.90 0.09 11.55
C LYS A 30 -0.58 0.32 11.25
N VAL A 31 -0.87 1.34 10.46
CA VAL A 31 -2.21 1.53 9.94
C VAL A 31 -2.54 0.33 9.03
N ALA A 32 -3.71 -0.27 9.19
CA ALA A 32 -4.13 -1.40 8.37
C ALA A 32 -4.34 -0.94 6.92
N LYS A 33 -4.13 -1.86 5.96
CA LYS A 33 -4.43 -1.60 4.55
C LYS A 33 -5.90 -1.22 4.38
N GLY A 34 -6.16 -0.23 3.54
CA GLY A 34 -7.51 0.27 3.30
C GLY A 34 -7.99 1.34 4.29
N LYS A 35 -7.17 1.73 5.26
CA LYS A 35 -7.45 2.87 6.15
C LYS A 35 -6.66 4.10 5.75
N TYR A 36 -7.22 5.26 5.98
CA TYR A 36 -6.56 6.55 5.75
C TYR A 36 -5.21 6.62 6.49
N GLY A 37 -4.19 7.16 5.83
CA GLY A 37 -2.84 7.30 6.37
C GLY A 37 -1.97 6.03 6.26
N TYR A 38 -2.47 4.96 5.61
CA TYR A 38 -1.69 3.75 5.37
C TYR A 38 -0.41 4.05 4.57
N THR A 39 -0.50 4.85 3.52
CA THR A 39 0.65 5.20 2.64
C THR A 39 1.77 5.88 3.40
N LEU A 40 1.44 6.85 4.26
CA LEU A 40 2.43 7.55 5.09
C LEU A 40 3.05 6.65 6.16
N SER A 41 2.23 5.85 6.84
CA SER A 41 2.68 4.89 7.85
C SER A 41 3.60 3.84 7.23
N HIS A 42 3.22 3.30 6.07
CA HIS A 42 4.00 2.30 5.34
C HIS A 42 5.34 2.85 4.87
N ARG A 43 5.37 4.10 4.34
CA ARG A 43 6.60 4.79 3.93
C ARG A 43 7.59 4.96 5.08
N ARG A 44 7.12 5.46 6.24
CA ARG A 44 7.97 5.63 7.44
C ARG A 44 8.57 4.30 7.89
N TRP A 45 7.77 3.25 7.87
CA TRP A 45 8.22 1.91 8.24
C TRP A 45 9.27 1.34 7.28
N GLN A 46 9.11 1.55 5.96
CA GLN A 46 10.11 1.13 4.97
C GLN A 46 11.43 1.88 5.13
N ILE A 47 11.39 3.20 5.36
CA ILE A 47 12.59 4.01 5.60
C ILE A 47 13.32 3.51 6.86
N LEU A 48 12.59 3.24 7.94
CA LEU A 48 13.19 2.75 9.18
C LEU A 48 13.90 1.39 8.98
N LYS A 49 13.26 0.46 8.27
CA LYS A 49 13.88 -0.83 7.94
C LYS A 49 15.14 -0.67 7.10
N MET A 50 15.07 0.16 6.05
CA MET A 50 16.21 0.43 5.19
C MET A 50 17.37 1.03 5.98
N SER A 51 17.10 2.01 6.85
CA SER A 51 18.12 2.60 7.74
C SER A 51 18.75 1.57 8.65
N LEU A 52 17.95 0.67 9.25
CA LEU A 52 18.45 -0.40 10.11
C LEU A 52 19.41 -1.35 9.36
N TYR A 53 19.06 -1.75 8.13
CA TYR A 53 19.92 -2.62 7.32
C TYR A 53 21.23 -1.92 6.94
N ILE A 54 21.20 -0.62 6.62
CA ILE A 54 22.40 0.16 6.32
C ILE A 54 23.31 0.21 7.54
N VAL A 55 22.77 0.52 8.72
CA VAL A 55 23.55 0.59 9.97
C VAL A 55 24.18 -0.77 10.29
N LEU A 56 23.43 -1.88 10.11
CA LEU A 56 23.94 -3.22 10.35
C LEU A 56 25.08 -3.57 9.39
N ALA A 57 24.94 -3.27 8.11
CA ALA A 57 25.97 -3.55 7.11
C ALA A 57 27.25 -2.74 7.38
N LEU A 58 27.11 -1.46 7.75
CA LEU A 58 28.24 -0.61 8.15
C LEU A 58 28.91 -1.11 9.42
N ALA A 59 28.15 -1.55 10.42
CA ALA A 59 28.70 -2.09 11.66
C ALA A 59 29.57 -3.34 11.37
N VAL A 60 29.08 -4.29 10.57
CA VAL A 60 29.86 -5.48 10.17
C VAL A 60 31.13 -5.10 9.40
N PHE A 61 31.04 -4.13 8.50
CA PHE A 61 32.19 -3.65 7.75
C PHE A 61 33.25 -3.03 8.67
N PHE A 62 32.86 -2.13 9.58
CA PHE A 62 33.77 -1.48 10.51
C PHE A 62 34.40 -2.45 11.51
N LEU A 63 33.62 -3.43 12.01
CA LEU A 63 34.16 -4.47 12.88
C LEU A 63 35.24 -5.30 12.15
N GLY A 64 35.00 -5.65 10.88
CA GLY A 64 35.98 -6.33 10.06
C GLY A 64 37.24 -5.54 9.83
N TRP A 65 37.12 -4.23 9.59
CA TRP A 65 38.26 -3.34 9.39
C TRP A 65 39.10 -3.16 10.67
N ILE A 66 38.44 -2.96 11.80
CA ILE A 66 39.13 -2.81 13.10
C ILE A 66 39.88 -4.10 13.49
N ALA A 67 39.23 -5.25 13.29
CA ALA A 67 39.82 -6.56 13.67
C ALA A 67 41.04 -6.96 12.83
N THR A 68 41.01 -6.66 11.52
CA THR A 68 42.04 -7.14 10.59
C THR A 68 42.95 -6.03 10.06
N LYS A 69 42.63 -4.77 10.33
CA LYS A 69 43.31 -3.56 9.80
C LYS A 69 43.46 -3.55 8.26
N THR A 70 42.66 -4.36 7.57
CA THR A 70 42.63 -4.48 6.12
C THR A 70 41.19 -4.56 5.62
N THR A 71 40.94 -3.98 4.44
CA THR A 71 39.60 -4.04 3.78
C THR A 71 39.39 -5.34 3.01
N LYS A 72 40.45 -6.13 2.81
CA LYS A 72 40.40 -7.41 2.07
C LYS A 72 40.23 -8.57 3.04
N ASN A 73 39.10 -8.64 3.71
CA ASN A 73 38.80 -9.74 4.65
C ASN A 73 37.43 -10.35 4.39
N VAL A 74 37.16 -11.51 4.98
CA VAL A 74 35.91 -12.25 4.82
C VAL A 74 34.70 -11.41 5.29
N LEU A 75 34.84 -10.59 6.33
CA LEU A 75 33.78 -9.71 6.83
C LEU A 75 33.39 -8.62 5.84
N SER A 76 34.34 -8.16 5.01
CA SER A 76 34.02 -7.23 3.91
C SER A 76 33.15 -7.90 2.84
N ILE A 77 33.41 -9.17 2.53
CA ILE A 77 32.58 -9.95 1.60
C ILE A 77 31.17 -10.12 2.18
N VAL A 78 31.06 -10.46 3.47
CA VAL A 78 29.77 -10.58 4.16
C VAL A 78 28.99 -9.25 4.14
N ALA A 79 29.67 -8.11 4.35
CA ALA A 79 29.05 -6.80 4.29
C ALA A 79 28.50 -6.47 2.88
N ILE A 80 29.26 -6.84 1.80
CA ILE A 80 28.81 -6.64 0.42
C ILE A 80 27.57 -7.51 0.12
N VAL A 81 27.58 -8.78 0.50
CA VAL A 81 26.42 -9.65 0.34
C VAL A 81 25.22 -9.14 1.15
N GLY A 82 25.48 -8.60 2.35
CA GLY A 82 24.47 -7.93 3.19
C GLY A 82 23.86 -6.68 2.57
N ALA A 83 24.48 -6.10 1.53
CA ALA A 83 23.90 -4.96 0.80
C ALA A 83 22.76 -5.37 -0.16
N LEU A 84 22.63 -6.64 -0.54
CA LEU A 84 21.56 -7.11 -1.43
C LEU A 84 20.15 -6.85 -0.87
N PRO A 85 19.82 -7.15 0.40
CA PRO A 85 18.52 -6.79 0.96
C PRO A 85 18.27 -5.29 1.01
N ILE A 86 19.31 -4.47 1.15
CA ILE A 86 19.19 -3.01 1.14
C ILE A 86 18.68 -2.52 -0.23
N SER A 87 19.21 -3.07 -1.32
CA SER A 87 18.76 -2.73 -2.68
C SER A 87 17.27 -3.01 -2.89
N LYS A 88 16.77 -4.12 -2.38
CA LYS A 88 15.35 -4.49 -2.44
C LYS A 88 14.47 -3.49 -1.67
N GLU A 89 14.88 -3.14 -0.45
CA GLU A 89 14.12 -2.17 0.37
C GLU A 89 14.17 -0.77 -0.26
N MET A 90 15.27 -0.38 -0.90
CA MET A 90 15.40 0.89 -1.60
C MET A 90 14.39 1.02 -2.74
N VAL A 91 14.18 -0.02 -3.54
CA VAL A 91 13.13 -0.04 -4.57
C VAL A 91 11.75 0.17 -3.94
N GLY A 92 11.46 -0.50 -2.82
CA GLY A 92 10.21 -0.32 -2.07
C GLY A 92 10.00 1.12 -1.60
N VAL A 93 11.05 1.76 -1.09
CA VAL A 93 11.02 3.17 -0.68
C VAL A 93 10.73 4.08 -1.88
N ILE A 94 11.45 3.91 -3.00
CA ILE A 94 11.24 4.71 -4.23
C ILE A 94 9.79 4.57 -4.72
N MET A 95 9.26 3.36 -4.75
CA MET A 95 7.86 3.10 -5.15
C MET A 95 6.86 3.75 -4.19
N SER A 96 7.16 3.77 -2.89
CA SER A 96 6.33 4.46 -1.90
C SER A 96 6.33 5.98 -2.06
N TYR A 97 7.44 6.57 -2.50
CA TYR A 97 7.51 8.02 -2.78
C TYR A 97 6.73 8.43 -4.03
N LYS A 98 6.62 7.57 -5.02
CA LYS A 98 5.78 7.82 -6.20
C LYS A 98 4.29 7.88 -5.89
N ARG A 99 3.85 7.29 -4.78
CA ARG A 99 2.46 7.37 -4.34
C ARG A 99 2.22 8.69 -3.62
N LYS A 100 1.26 9.46 -4.09
CA LYS A 100 0.77 10.61 -3.35
C LYS A 100 -0.14 10.13 -2.22
N PRO A 101 0.10 10.52 -0.96
CA PRO A 101 -0.85 10.24 0.10
C PRO A 101 -2.13 11.04 -0.16
N MET A 102 -3.26 10.49 0.27
CA MET A 102 -4.54 11.19 0.20
C MET A 102 -4.51 12.45 1.06
N GLU A 103 -5.05 13.54 0.55
CA GLU A 103 -5.15 14.80 1.28
C GLU A 103 -6.19 14.71 2.40
N LYS A 104 -5.85 15.24 3.58
CA LYS A 104 -6.71 15.16 4.76
C LYS A 104 -8.07 15.80 4.55
N ALA A 105 -8.10 16.94 3.84
CA ALA A 105 -9.34 17.64 3.52
C ALA A 105 -10.29 16.80 2.66
N VAL A 106 -9.74 16.05 1.70
CA VAL A 106 -10.52 15.14 0.84
C VAL A 106 -11.05 13.97 1.65
N TYR A 107 -10.22 13.39 2.52
CA TYR A 107 -10.64 12.32 3.43
C TYR A 107 -11.82 12.75 4.32
N GLU A 108 -11.72 13.92 4.96
CA GLU A 108 -12.77 14.44 5.85
C GLU A 108 -14.09 14.67 5.10
N GLN A 109 -14.03 15.20 3.87
CA GLN A 109 -15.22 15.40 3.03
C GLN A 109 -15.89 14.07 2.65
N ILE A 110 -15.09 13.07 2.26
CA ILE A 110 -15.61 11.74 1.89
C ILE A 110 -16.19 11.03 3.11
N SER A 111 -15.45 11.01 4.21
CA SER A 111 -15.87 10.35 5.45
C SER A 111 -17.16 10.97 6.02
N ALA A 112 -17.31 12.30 5.94
CA ALA A 112 -18.52 12.98 6.40
C ALA A 112 -19.76 12.62 5.57
N LYS A 113 -19.60 12.42 4.24
CA LYS A 113 -20.71 12.07 3.35
C LYS A 113 -20.98 10.58 3.23
N ALA A 114 -20.01 9.76 3.49
CA ALA A 114 -20.14 8.30 3.37
C ALA A 114 -20.80 7.64 4.58
N GLY A 115 -20.92 8.36 5.70
CA GLY A 115 -21.64 7.87 6.89
C GLY A 115 -21.29 6.46 7.29
N ASN A 116 -22.25 5.55 7.24
CA ASN A 116 -22.11 4.14 7.62
C ASN A 116 -21.69 3.21 6.47
N LEU A 117 -21.48 3.75 5.25
CA LEU A 117 -21.06 2.95 4.11
C LEU A 117 -19.67 2.34 4.33
N GLU A 118 -19.39 1.20 3.69
CA GLU A 118 -18.07 0.58 3.77
C GLU A 118 -17.05 1.39 2.96
N GLN A 119 -16.05 1.94 3.66
CA GLN A 119 -15.06 2.87 3.13
C GLN A 119 -13.69 2.23 3.12
N ILE A 120 -13.03 2.25 1.98
CA ILE A 120 -11.67 1.74 1.81
C ILE A 120 -10.84 2.85 1.17
N TYR A 121 -9.68 3.14 1.75
CA TYR A 121 -8.83 4.26 1.34
C TYR A 121 -7.45 3.81 0.88
N GLU A 122 -6.80 4.68 0.09
CA GLU A 122 -5.40 4.53 -0.33
C GLU A 122 -5.09 3.17 -0.98
N LEU A 123 -5.94 2.75 -1.91
CA LEU A 123 -5.75 1.53 -2.68
C LEU A 123 -4.74 1.73 -3.81
N LEU A 124 -4.02 0.68 -4.13
CA LEU A 124 -3.16 0.62 -5.31
C LEU A 124 -3.51 -0.63 -6.12
N PHE A 125 -3.88 -0.40 -7.36
CA PHE A 125 -4.09 -1.46 -8.32
C PHE A 125 -2.94 -1.47 -9.31
N THR A 126 -2.32 -2.63 -9.49
CA THR A 126 -1.20 -2.80 -10.41
C THR A 126 -1.67 -3.69 -11.56
N THR A 127 -1.65 -3.13 -12.76
CA THR A 127 -1.81 -3.86 -14.01
C THR A 127 -0.43 -4.28 -14.54
N GLN A 128 -0.38 -5.01 -15.64
CA GLN A 128 0.90 -5.40 -16.25
C GLN A 128 1.72 -4.20 -16.73
N GLU A 129 1.07 -3.10 -17.10
CA GLU A 129 1.72 -1.94 -17.68
C GLU A 129 1.93 -0.79 -16.69
N LYS A 130 0.96 -0.55 -15.81
CA LYS A 130 0.95 0.62 -14.91
C LYS A 130 0.36 0.29 -13.54
N SER A 131 0.70 1.13 -12.57
CA SER A 131 0.07 1.12 -11.24
C SER A 131 -0.82 2.34 -11.10
N TYR A 132 -2.06 2.11 -10.72
CA TYR A 132 -3.09 3.13 -10.54
C TYR A 132 -3.40 3.33 -9.06
N GLY A 133 -3.32 4.57 -8.59
CA GLY A 133 -3.76 4.97 -7.25
C GLY A 133 -5.25 5.23 -7.23
N VAL A 134 -5.95 4.66 -6.27
CA VAL A 134 -7.34 4.97 -5.98
C VAL A 134 -7.39 5.48 -4.54
N GLU A 135 -7.77 6.73 -4.38
CA GLU A 135 -7.76 7.42 -3.08
C GLU A 135 -8.83 6.89 -2.16
N ALA A 136 -10.04 6.66 -2.71
CA ALA A 136 -11.15 6.11 -1.95
C ALA A 136 -11.98 5.15 -2.81
N ALA A 137 -12.47 4.09 -2.19
CA ALA A 137 -13.47 3.20 -2.74
C ALA A 137 -14.58 3.03 -1.71
N ILE A 138 -15.82 3.17 -2.14
CA ILE A 138 -17.00 2.99 -1.31
C ILE A 138 -17.81 1.84 -1.90
N VAL A 139 -18.21 0.94 -1.02
CA VAL A 139 -18.94 -0.27 -1.41
C VAL A 139 -20.32 -0.22 -0.77
N GLU A 140 -21.35 -0.28 -1.60
CA GLU A 140 -22.73 -0.41 -1.15
C GLU A 140 -23.47 -1.43 -2.03
N GLY A 141 -23.80 -2.56 -1.44
CA GLY A 141 -24.51 -3.64 -2.09
C GLY A 141 -23.80 -4.13 -3.36
N ARG A 142 -24.35 -3.78 -4.54
CA ARG A 142 -23.79 -4.15 -5.85
C ARG A 142 -22.97 -3.04 -6.51
N ASP A 143 -22.95 -1.86 -5.92
CA ASP A 143 -22.23 -0.71 -6.47
C ASP A 143 -20.90 -0.52 -5.75
N VAL A 144 -19.81 -0.43 -6.52
CA VAL A 144 -18.46 -0.06 -6.05
C VAL A 144 -18.09 1.23 -6.76
N ILE A 145 -17.99 2.31 -6.01
CA ILE A 145 -17.58 3.60 -6.53
C ILE A 145 -16.19 3.95 -6.06
N CYS A 146 -15.34 4.31 -7.00
CA CYS A 146 -13.94 4.62 -6.75
C CYS A 146 -13.63 6.06 -7.13
N TYR A 147 -12.76 6.71 -6.35
CA TYR A 147 -12.26 8.05 -6.64
C TYR A 147 -10.75 8.01 -6.87
N THR A 148 -10.28 8.66 -7.93
CA THR A 148 -8.86 8.81 -8.24
C THR A 148 -8.53 10.25 -8.64
N VAL A 149 -7.42 10.78 -8.12
CA VAL A 149 -6.87 12.10 -8.48
C VAL A 149 -5.91 12.00 -9.66
N ASP A 150 -5.50 10.78 -10.04
CA ASP A 150 -4.53 10.61 -11.12
C ASP A 150 -5.14 10.98 -12.48
N SER A 151 -4.82 12.20 -12.96
CA SER A 151 -5.27 12.69 -14.27
C SER A 151 -4.74 11.89 -15.47
N LYS A 152 -3.68 11.06 -15.25
CA LYS A 152 -3.11 10.15 -16.25
C LYS A 152 -3.73 8.76 -16.19
N CYS A 153 -4.72 8.58 -15.31
CA CYS A 153 -5.44 7.33 -15.18
C CYS A 153 -6.34 7.13 -16.40
N GLU A 154 -6.09 6.06 -17.13
CA GLU A 154 -7.02 5.58 -18.15
C GLU A 154 -8.19 4.90 -17.43
N VAL A 155 -9.21 5.71 -17.08
CA VAL A 155 -10.38 5.28 -16.29
C VAL A 155 -11.01 4.02 -16.85
N SER A 156 -11.13 3.92 -18.17
CA SER A 156 -11.71 2.75 -18.84
C SER A 156 -10.90 1.47 -18.66
N VAL A 157 -9.57 1.58 -18.66
CA VAL A 157 -8.66 0.43 -18.46
C VAL A 157 -8.72 -0.03 -17.01
N LEU A 158 -8.65 0.91 -16.06
CA LEU A 158 -8.74 0.61 -14.64
C LEU A 158 -10.11 0.01 -14.29
N GLN A 159 -11.19 0.57 -14.81
CA GLN A 159 -12.55 0.06 -14.58
C GLN A 159 -12.71 -1.37 -15.07
N LYS A 160 -12.27 -1.66 -16.31
CA LYS A 160 -12.29 -3.02 -16.85
C LYS A 160 -11.43 -3.98 -16.03
N HIS A 161 -10.27 -3.52 -15.55
CA HIS A 161 -9.40 -4.34 -14.73
C HIS A 161 -10.04 -4.70 -13.40
N LEU A 162 -10.62 -3.71 -12.71
CA LEU A 162 -11.33 -3.91 -11.45
C LEU A 162 -12.54 -4.81 -11.62
N GLN A 163 -13.33 -4.59 -12.69
CA GLN A 163 -14.48 -5.45 -12.98
C GLN A 163 -14.06 -6.90 -13.20
N ARG A 164 -13.02 -7.16 -13.99
CA ARG A 164 -12.49 -8.52 -14.18
C ARG A 164 -12.00 -9.15 -12.88
N MET A 165 -11.35 -8.36 -12.00
CA MET A 165 -10.89 -8.88 -10.71
C MET A 165 -12.07 -9.27 -9.80
N LEU A 166 -13.14 -8.50 -9.79
CA LEU A 166 -14.34 -8.81 -9.02
C LEU A 166 -15.04 -10.03 -9.59
N ASP A 167 -15.25 -10.09 -10.90
CA ASP A 167 -15.88 -11.22 -11.60
C ASP A 167 -15.10 -12.52 -11.38
N ALA A 168 -13.77 -12.47 -11.47
CA ALA A 168 -12.90 -13.63 -11.24
C ALA A 168 -12.97 -14.17 -9.80
N ASN A 169 -13.31 -13.30 -8.84
CA ASN A 169 -13.52 -13.68 -7.44
C ASN A 169 -15.00 -13.97 -7.10
N GLY A 170 -15.87 -14.01 -8.09
CA GLY A 170 -17.29 -14.33 -7.92
C GLY A 170 -18.16 -13.18 -7.41
N TYR A 171 -17.63 -11.96 -7.37
CA TYR A 171 -18.38 -10.76 -6.97
C TYR A 171 -19.09 -10.15 -8.18
N LYS A 172 -20.42 -10.05 -8.13
CA LYS A 172 -21.25 -9.43 -9.16
C LYS A 172 -21.52 -7.95 -8.83
N GLN A 173 -20.46 -7.17 -8.72
CA GLN A 173 -20.54 -5.75 -8.38
C GLN A 173 -20.20 -4.90 -9.61
N ASN A 174 -20.84 -3.74 -9.71
CA ASN A 174 -20.58 -2.77 -10.77
C ASN A 174 -19.57 -1.75 -10.29
N VAL A 175 -18.46 -1.60 -11.00
CA VAL A 175 -17.42 -0.62 -10.66
C VAL A 175 -17.63 0.66 -11.47
N LYS A 176 -17.67 1.79 -10.78
CA LYS A 176 -17.61 3.13 -11.40
C LYS A 176 -16.46 3.93 -10.82
N ILE A 177 -15.69 4.59 -11.69
CA ILE A 177 -14.54 5.39 -11.30
C ILE A 177 -14.82 6.84 -11.62
N TYR A 178 -14.57 7.70 -10.63
CA TYR A 178 -14.71 9.14 -10.72
C TYR A 178 -13.35 9.81 -10.58
N THR A 179 -13.09 10.80 -11.43
CA THR A 179 -11.91 11.67 -11.36
C THR A 179 -12.25 13.05 -10.78
N ASP A 180 -13.55 13.38 -10.73
CA ASP A 180 -14.06 14.60 -10.16
C ASP A 180 -14.64 14.33 -8.77
N LEU A 181 -14.06 15.01 -7.76
CA LEU A 181 -14.44 14.83 -6.36
C LEU A 181 -15.91 15.19 -6.12
N LYS A 182 -16.41 16.26 -6.76
CA LYS A 182 -17.79 16.70 -6.56
C LYS A 182 -18.79 15.64 -7.02
N LYS A 183 -18.59 15.11 -8.24
CA LYS A 183 -19.44 14.05 -8.79
C LYS A 183 -19.36 12.76 -7.97
N PHE A 184 -18.20 12.47 -7.43
CA PHE A 184 -18.01 11.32 -6.53
C PHE A 184 -18.81 11.51 -5.24
N LEU A 185 -18.68 12.68 -4.58
CA LEU A 185 -19.38 13.00 -3.34
C LEU A 185 -20.90 13.04 -3.50
N ASP A 186 -21.40 13.54 -4.64
CA ASP A 186 -22.85 13.55 -4.94
C ASP A 186 -23.35 12.10 -5.07
N ARG A 187 -22.56 11.23 -5.73
CA ARG A 187 -22.91 9.80 -5.86
C ARG A 187 -22.84 9.04 -4.53
N VAL A 188 -21.89 9.39 -3.66
CA VAL A 188 -21.80 8.83 -2.29
C VAL A 188 -23.05 9.17 -1.49
N ALA A 189 -23.46 10.43 -1.52
CA ALA A 189 -24.69 10.88 -0.84
C ALA A 189 -25.94 10.13 -1.35
N ASP A 190 -26.06 9.92 -2.67
CA ASP A 190 -27.15 9.11 -3.24
C ASP A 190 -27.18 7.66 -2.73
N LEU A 191 -26.01 7.08 -2.47
CA LEU A 191 -25.91 5.70 -1.97
C LEU A 191 -26.23 5.60 -0.47
N GLU A 192 -25.88 6.62 0.32
CA GLU A 192 -26.19 6.64 1.75
C GLU A 192 -27.70 6.74 2.01
N HIS A 193 -28.45 7.38 1.11
CA HIS A 193 -29.90 7.58 1.23
C HIS A 193 -30.74 6.42 0.67
N ARG A 194 -30.12 5.33 0.20
CA ARG A 194 -30.80 4.12 -0.27
C ARG A 194 -31.06 3.12 0.84
#